data_aa733117ea450082ff8279c4e5c92934
#
_entry.id   aa733117ea450082ff8279c4e5c92934
#
_cell.length_a   1.000
_cell.length_b   1.000
_cell.length_c   1.000
_cell.angle_alpha   90.00
_cell.angle_beta   90.00
_cell.angle_gamma   90.00
#
_symmetry.space_group_name_H-M   'P 1'
#
loop_
_entity.id
_entity.type
_entity.pdbx_description
1 polymer ?
#
loop_
_entity_poly.entity_id
_entity_poly.type
_entity_poly.pdbx_seq_one_letter_code
_entity_poly.pdbx_strand_id
1 'polypeptide(L)'
;MPLEQVLVLLAAAAGAGWVDAVVGGGGLLQLPATLMTGLPTVEAMATNKVSSMFGTASAAVAYARSTKIDRHVALPATGLAMVSAGLGAWAAASITAEVLRPAVMVVLLAVAAFVTLRPGLGAVPEPRLRTRGRVFAAVVTAGVVIAFYDGIMGPGTGTFLIIAFTTVLGLDFVSASASAKIINIGTNLGALAVFAAQGHVHWGLGLGMAVCNVAGAQFGARMALRRGAAFVRIVLLCVVVAMVIRLGWQQFG
;
A
#
# COMPACT_ATOMS: atom_id res chain seq x y z
N MET A 1 7.80 2.22 -26.59
CA MET A 1 8.59 1.46 -25.60
C MET A 1 9.05 0.15 -26.24
N PRO A 2 10.31 -0.29 -26.00
CA PRO A 2 10.78 -1.62 -26.40
C PRO A 2 9.96 -2.73 -25.73
N LEU A 3 9.75 -3.84 -26.42
CA LEU A 3 8.96 -4.98 -25.92
C LEU A 3 9.47 -5.50 -24.55
N GLU A 4 10.80 -5.54 -24.38
CA GLU A 4 11.43 -5.97 -23.12
C GLU A 4 11.02 -5.11 -21.93
N GLN A 5 10.96 -3.79 -22.09
CA GLN A 5 10.54 -2.87 -21.04
C GLN A 5 9.06 -3.09 -20.68
N VAL A 6 8.21 -3.35 -21.69
CA VAL A 6 6.80 -3.66 -21.45
C VAL A 6 6.66 -4.96 -20.66
N LEU A 7 7.39 -6.01 -21.03
CA LEU A 7 7.37 -7.30 -20.34
C LEU A 7 7.84 -7.18 -18.88
N VAL A 8 8.94 -6.46 -18.64
CA VAL A 8 9.45 -6.20 -17.28
C VAL A 8 8.42 -5.43 -16.46
N LEU A 9 7.76 -4.43 -17.04
CA LEU A 9 6.75 -3.64 -16.37
C LEU A 9 5.51 -4.48 -16.00
N LEU A 10 5.04 -5.34 -16.92
CA LEU A 10 3.92 -6.23 -16.67
C LEU A 10 4.25 -7.28 -15.60
N ALA A 11 5.45 -7.86 -15.63
CA ALA A 11 5.93 -8.77 -14.59
C ALA A 11 6.04 -8.07 -13.23
N ALA A 12 6.57 -6.84 -13.20
CA ALA A 12 6.63 -6.01 -11.99
C ALA A 12 5.23 -5.70 -11.46
N ALA A 13 4.25 -5.43 -12.35
CA ALA A 13 2.86 -5.19 -11.96
C ALA A 13 2.22 -6.44 -11.34
N ALA A 14 2.46 -7.63 -11.88
CA ALA A 14 1.98 -8.89 -11.30
C ALA A 14 2.61 -9.15 -9.92
N GLY A 15 3.93 -9.00 -9.79
CA GLY A 15 4.63 -9.12 -8.51
C GLY A 15 4.15 -8.08 -7.50
N ALA A 16 3.95 -6.84 -7.94
CA ALA A 16 3.42 -5.76 -7.12
C ALA A 16 2.01 -6.07 -6.60
N GLY A 17 1.13 -6.56 -7.46
CA GLY A 17 -0.21 -6.98 -7.05
C GLY A 17 -0.18 -8.07 -5.98
N TRP A 18 0.72 -9.05 -6.13
CA TRP A 18 0.90 -10.11 -5.14
C TRP A 18 1.39 -9.56 -3.79
N VAL A 19 2.47 -8.77 -3.80
CA VAL A 19 3.01 -8.12 -2.58
C VAL A 19 1.97 -7.20 -1.95
N ASP A 20 1.28 -6.38 -2.78
CA ASP A 20 0.26 -5.48 -2.29
C ASP A 20 -0.88 -6.24 -1.60
N ALA A 21 -1.38 -7.30 -2.21
CA ALA A 21 -2.45 -8.10 -1.63
C ALA A 21 -2.07 -8.72 -0.30
N VAL A 22 -0.83 -9.21 -0.15
CA VAL A 22 -0.37 -9.87 1.08
C VAL A 22 -0.06 -8.85 2.17
N VAL A 23 0.71 -7.78 1.88
CA VAL A 23 1.27 -6.89 2.90
C VAL A 23 1.15 -5.39 2.59
N GLY A 24 0.56 -5.02 1.46
CA GLY A 24 0.33 -3.62 1.12
C GLY A 24 1.56 -2.86 0.62
N GLY A 25 2.56 -3.56 0.11
CA GLY A 25 3.84 -3.00 -0.35
C GLY A 25 4.03 -2.93 -1.88
N GLY A 26 2.98 -3.15 -2.68
CA GLY A 26 3.10 -3.30 -4.14
C GLY A 26 3.71 -2.11 -4.87
N GLY A 27 3.41 -0.90 -4.43
CA GLY A 27 3.96 0.32 -5.01
C GLY A 27 5.49 0.39 -5.02
N LEU A 28 6.16 -0.36 -4.15
CA LEU A 28 7.63 -0.44 -4.05
C LEU A 28 8.29 -1.18 -5.20
N LEU A 29 7.58 -2.13 -5.76
CA LEU A 29 8.04 -2.84 -6.96
C LEU A 29 7.59 -2.10 -8.22
N GLN A 30 6.33 -1.68 -8.24
CA GLN A 30 5.71 -1.15 -9.44
C GLN A 30 6.17 0.27 -9.78
N LEU A 31 6.24 1.18 -8.80
CA LEU A 31 6.63 2.56 -9.05
C LEU A 31 8.04 2.68 -9.66
N PRO A 32 9.09 2.02 -9.13
CA PRO A 32 10.39 2.04 -9.78
C PRO A 32 10.41 1.43 -11.17
N ALA A 33 9.66 0.33 -11.40
CA ALA A 33 9.56 -0.24 -12.74
C ALA A 33 8.90 0.75 -13.73
N THR A 34 7.89 1.50 -13.25
CA THR A 34 7.26 2.56 -14.05
C THR A 34 8.22 3.72 -14.31
N LEU A 35 9.03 4.14 -13.31
CA LEU A 35 10.05 5.18 -13.48
C LEU A 35 11.14 4.79 -14.49
N MET A 36 11.50 3.51 -14.59
CA MET A 36 12.46 3.02 -15.60
C MET A 36 11.95 3.16 -17.04
N THR A 37 10.68 3.43 -17.26
CA THR A 37 10.13 3.74 -18.59
C THR A 37 10.45 5.16 -19.07
N GLY A 38 11.05 5.98 -18.21
CA GLY A 38 11.39 7.37 -18.52
C GLY A 38 10.26 8.37 -18.25
N LEU A 39 9.14 7.93 -17.68
CA LEU A 39 8.06 8.84 -17.29
C LEU A 39 8.49 9.80 -16.17
N PRO A 40 8.07 11.06 -16.21
CA PRO A 40 8.19 11.97 -15.08
C PRO A 40 7.61 11.36 -13.80
N THR A 41 8.20 11.69 -12.65
CA THR A 41 7.83 11.05 -11.36
C THR A 41 6.34 11.13 -11.06
N VAL A 42 5.71 12.29 -11.28
CA VAL A 42 4.28 12.50 -11.02
C VAL A 42 3.42 11.63 -11.95
N GLU A 43 3.79 11.54 -13.23
CA GLU A 43 3.07 10.71 -14.21
C GLU A 43 3.23 9.21 -13.91
N ALA A 44 4.43 8.79 -13.50
CA ALA A 44 4.68 7.42 -13.05
C ALA A 44 3.84 7.08 -11.81
N MET A 45 3.74 7.98 -10.84
CA MET A 45 2.90 7.83 -9.65
C MET A 45 1.41 7.76 -10.02
N ALA A 46 0.95 8.67 -10.88
CA ALA A 46 -0.44 8.72 -11.35
C ALA A 46 -0.85 7.44 -12.09
N THR A 47 0.02 6.99 -13.00
CA THR A 47 -0.20 5.76 -13.77
C THR A 47 -0.18 4.51 -12.87
N ASN A 48 0.71 4.48 -11.88
CA ASN A 48 0.76 3.43 -10.87
C ASN A 48 -0.54 3.34 -10.06
N LYS A 49 -1.19 4.47 -9.72
CA LYS A 49 -2.45 4.50 -8.99
C LYS A 49 -3.59 3.79 -9.75
N VAL A 50 -3.64 3.91 -11.10
CA VAL A 50 -4.61 3.16 -11.92
C VAL A 50 -4.44 1.66 -11.69
N SER A 51 -3.26 1.15 -11.89
CA SER A 51 -2.97 -0.29 -11.73
C SER A 51 -3.26 -0.77 -10.30
N SER A 52 -2.77 -0.04 -9.29
CA SER A 52 -2.94 -0.39 -7.88
C SER A 52 -4.40 -0.39 -7.45
N MET A 53 -5.20 0.55 -7.95
CA MET A 53 -6.63 0.62 -7.63
C MET A 53 -7.37 -0.68 -8.01
N PHE A 54 -7.17 -1.19 -9.25
CA PHE A 54 -7.81 -2.42 -9.70
C PHE A 54 -7.31 -3.64 -8.93
N GLY A 55 -5.99 -3.76 -8.70
CA GLY A 55 -5.42 -4.84 -7.92
C GLY A 55 -5.91 -4.85 -6.47
N THR A 56 -5.89 -3.68 -5.82
CA THR A 56 -6.37 -3.52 -4.44
C THR A 56 -7.86 -3.82 -4.31
N ALA A 57 -8.70 -3.33 -5.25
CA ALA A 57 -10.13 -3.65 -5.27
C ALA A 57 -10.37 -5.16 -5.44
N SER A 58 -9.61 -5.80 -6.32
CA SER A 58 -9.66 -7.26 -6.53
C SER A 58 -9.27 -8.04 -5.26
N ALA A 59 -8.20 -7.64 -4.58
CA ALA A 59 -7.80 -8.22 -3.31
C ALA A 59 -8.85 -7.99 -2.21
N ALA A 60 -9.40 -6.77 -2.13
CA ALA A 60 -10.43 -6.42 -1.15
C ALA A 60 -11.66 -7.32 -1.28
N VAL A 61 -12.11 -7.62 -2.50
CA VAL A 61 -13.22 -8.56 -2.75
C VAL A 61 -12.86 -9.97 -2.26
N ALA A 62 -11.63 -10.45 -2.51
CA ALA A 62 -11.19 -11.75 -2.04
C ALA A 62 -11.18 -11.84 -0.50
N TYR A 63 -10.67 -10.81 0.17
CA TYR A 63 -10.67 -10.71 1.63
C TYR A 63 -12.08 -10.59 2.21
N ALA A 64 -12.94 -9.74 1.62
CA ALA A 64 -14.30 -9.51 2.10
C ALA A 64 -15.18 -10.78 2.08
N ARG A 65 -14.87 -11.73 1.18
CA ARG A 65 -15.57 -13.01 1.09
C ARG A 65 -15.08 -14.05 2.12
N SER A 66 -13.91 -13.84 2.71
CA SER A 66 -13.20 -14.88 3.47
C SER A 66 -12.86 -14.48 4.91
N THR A 67 -12.89 -13.18 5.25
CA THR A 67 -12.57 -12.70 6.59
C THR A 67 -13.44 -11.52 6.98
N LYS A 68 -13.49 -11.24 8.28
CA LYS A 68 -14.26 -10.11 8.81
C LYS A 68 -13.46 -8.82 8.66
N ILE A 69 -14.08 -7.82 8.01
CA ILE A 69 -13.57 -6.46 7.94
C ILE A 69 -14.16 -5.65 9.08
N ASP A 70 -13.33 -4.92 9.82
CA ASP A 70 -13.83 -3.97 10.82
C ASP A 70 -14.44 -2.75 10.14
N ARG A 71 -15.74 -2.83 9.80
CA ARG A 71 -16.46 -1.80 9.08
C ARG A 71 -16.56 -0.48 9.84
N HIS A 72 -16.53 -0.53 11.19
CA HIS A 72 -16.58 0.67 12.04
C HIS A 72 -15.28 1.50 11.96
N VAL A 73 -14.19 0.88 11.53
CA VAL A 73 -12.91 1.56 11.27
C VAL A 73 -12.73 1.79 9.78
N ALA A 74 -12.92 0.75 8.96
CA ALA A 74 -12.59 0.80 7.54
C ALA A 74 -13.43 1.84 6.78
N LEU A 75 -14.75 1.90 6.98
CA LEU A 75 -15.62 2.80 6.21
C LEU A 75 -15.35 4.29 6.50
N PRO A 76 -15.35 4.76 7.78
CA PRO A 76 -15.07 6.16 8.05
C PRO A 76 -13.62 6.55 7.68
N ALA A 77 -12.65 5.65 7.91
CA ALA A 77 -11.27 5.88 7.48
C ALA A 77 -11.14 5.97 5.96
N THR A 78 -11.91 5.19 5.18
CA THR A 78 -11.90 5.26 3.71
C THR A 78 -12.40 6.60 3.18
N GLY A 79 -13.48 7.13 3.76
CA GLY A 79 -13.99 8.46 3.38
C GLY A 79 -12.96 9.57 3.65
N LEU A 80 -12.35 9.56 4.84
CA LEU A 80 -11.26 10.48 5.17
C LEU A 80 -10.04 10.27 4.26
N ALA A 81 -9.69 9.02 4.00
CA ALA A 81 -8.54 8.65 3.19
C ALA A 81 -8.66 9.15 1.74
N MET A 82 -9.85 9.13 1.17
CA MET A 82 -10.09 9.64 -0.16
C MET A 82 -9.75 11.14 -0.26
N VAL A 83 -10.22 11.93 0.71
CA VAL A 83 -9.94 13.37 0.76
C VAL A 83 -8.46 13.63 1.04
N SER A 84 -7.90 12.98 2.06
CA SER A 84 -6.52 13.20 2.50
C SER A 84 -5.50 12.79 1.44
N ALA A 85 -5.72 11.65 0.76
CA ALA A 85 -4.85 11.22 -0.34
C ALA A 85 -4.98 12.14 -1.57
N GLY A 86 -6.17 12.68 -1.85
CA GLY A 86 -6.34 13.70 -2.86
C GLY A 86 -5.52 14.96 -2.56
N LEU A 87 -5.56 15.45 -1.31
CA LEU A 87 -4.74 16.57 -0.86
C LEU A 87 -3.24 16.24 -0.93
N GLY A 88 -2.84 15.02 -0.56
CA GLY A 88 -1.46 14.55 -0.70
C GLY A 88 -1.00 14.53 -2.15
N ALA A 89 -1.83 14.04 -3.07
CA ALA A 89 -1.54 14.02 -4.51
C ALA A 89 -1.41 15.43 -5.09
N TRP A 90 -2.26 16.35 -4.64
CA TRP A 90 -2.14 17.76 -5.02
C TRP A 90 -0.83 18.39 -4.53
N ALA A 91 -0.41 18.06 -3.29
CA ALA A 91 0.84 18.54 -2.72
C ALA A 91 2.09 17.87 -3.32
N ALA A 92 1.97 16.69 -3.93
CA ALA A 92 3.10 15.91 -4.45
C ALA A 92 3.99 16.68 -5.45
N ALA A 93 3.38 17.59 -6.23
CA ALA A 93 4.11 18.42 -7.19
C ALA A 93 5.06 19.44 -6.52
N SER A 94 4.86 19.74 -5.23
CA SER A 94 5.62 20.76 -4.47
C SER A 94 6.72 20.16 -3.60
N ILE A 95 6.80 18.82 -3.47
CA ILE A 95 7.73 18.16 -2.56
C ILE A 95 8.86 17.49 -3.36
N THR A 96 10.09 17.83 -3.03
CA THR A 96 11.27 17.24 -3.68
C THR A 96 11.51 15.81 -3.19
N ALA A 97 11.95 14.93 -4.08
CA ALA A 97 12.30 13.55 -3.77
C ALA A 97 13.43 13.44 -2.72
N GLU A 98 14.28 14.47 -2.63
CA GLU A 98 15.40 14.55 -1.69
C GLU A 98 14.96 14.57 -0.23
N VAL A 99 13.82 15.19 0.08
CA VAL A 99 13.26 15.23 1.44
C VAL A 99 12.48 13.95 1.75
N LEU A 100 11.73 13.44 0.78
CA LEU A 100 10.84 12.29 1.00
C LEU A 100 11.59 10.97 1.15
N ARG A 101 12.65 10.73 0.36
CA ARG A 101 13.39 9.46 0.40
C ARG A 101 13.98 9.14 1.77
N PRO A 102 14.75 10.03 2.44
CA PRO A 102 15.26 9.76 3.78
C PRO A 102 14.16 9.57 4.81
N ALA A 103 13.10 10.37 4.76
CA ALA A 103 11.98 10.26 5.69
C ALA A 103 11.30 8.89 5.61
N VAL A 104 11.01 8.42 4.38
CA VAL A 104 10.46 7.08 4.15
C VAL A 104 11.40 5.99 4.65
N MET A 105 12.71 6.11 4.40
CA MET A 105 13.70 5.14 4.84
C MET A 105 13.73 5.02 6.37
N VAL A 106 13.73 6.14 7.10
CA VAL A 106 13.70 6.14 8.57
C VAL A 106 12.43 5.47 9.09
N VAL A 107 11.27 5.79 8.53
CA VAL A 107 10.00 5.18 8.93
C VAL A 107 9.99 3.68 8.66
N LEU A 108 10.51 3.24 7.52
CA LEU A 108 10.57 1.81 7.17
C LEU A 108 11.55 1.05 8.07
N LEU A 109 12.71 1.63 8.41
CA LEU A 109 13.65 1.06 9.38
C LEU A 109 13.00 0.92 10.75
N ALA A 110 12.30 1.95 11.21
CA ALA A 110 11.57 1.91 12.48
C ALA A 110 10.49 0.82 12.48
N VAL A 111 9.76 0.67 11.38
CA VAL A 111 8.76 -0.39 11.17
C VAL A 111 9.42 -1.77 11.17
N ALA A 112 10.52 -1.95 10.45
CA ALA A 112 11.26 -3.22 10.43
C ALA A 112 11.73 -3.62 11.83
N ALA A 113 12.37 -2.70 12.53
CA ALA A 113 12.82 -2.91 13.90
C ALA A 113 11.64 -3.26 14.83
N PHE A 114 10.55 -2.50 14.76
CA PHE A 114 9.37 -2.72 15.58
C PHE A 114 8.74 -4.11 15.37
N VAL A 115 8.51 -4.52 14.11
CA VAL A 115 7.92 -5.82 13.78
C VAL A 115 8.84 -6.98 14.16
N THR A 116 10.15 -6.79 14.02
CA THR A 116 11.17 -7.80 14.41
C THR A 116 11.21 -7.99 15.92
N LEU A 117 11.19 -6.89 16.69
CA LEU A 117 11.24 -6.89 18.15
C LEU A 117 9.92 -7.35 18.81
N ARG A 118 8.83 -7.42 18.06
CA ARG A 118 7.51 -7.85 18.54
C ARG A 118 7.03 -9.12 17.84
N PRO A 119 7.61 -10.30 18.15
CA PRO A 119 7.33 -11.56 17.45
C PRO A 119 5.87 -12.04 17.58
N GLY A 120 5.17 -11.67 18.63
CA GLY A 120 3.76 -11.99 18.82
C GLY A 120 2.76 -11.04 18.15
N LEU A 121 3.23 -9.92 17.58
CA LEU A 121 2.35 -8.91 16.99
C LEU A 121 1.53 -9.50 15.84
N GLY A 122 0.21 -9.31 15.87
CA GLY A 122 -0.69 -9.72 14.80
C GLY A 122 -0.82 -11.23 14.57
N ALA A 123 -0.21 -12.06 15.43
CA ALA A 123 -0.33 -13.52 15.34
C ALA A 123 -1.73 -13.97 15.79
N VAL A 124 -2.24 -13.37 16.86
CA VAL A 124 -3.55 -13.64 17.44
C VAL A 124 -4.27 -12.31 17.69
N PRO A 125 -5.60 -12.24 17.47
CA PRO A 125 -6.35 -11.02 17.77
C PRO A 125 -6.34 -10.70 19.26
N GLU A 126 -6.23 -9.41 19.60
CA GLU A 126 -6.33 -8.89 20.99
C GLU A 126 -7.56 -7.96 21.13
N PRO A 127 -8.79 -8.50 21.25
CA PRO A 127 -10.02 -7.69 21.26
C PRO A 127 -10.07 -6.65 22.39
N ARG A 128 -9.37 -6.89 23.51
CA ARG A 128 -9.23 -5.96 24.63
C ARG A 128 -8.63 -4.60 24.25
N LEU A 129 -7.86 -4.55 23.18
CA LEU A 129 -7.27 -3.31 22.68
C LEU A 129 -8.30 -2.43 21.96
N ARG A 130 -9.46 -2.97 21.57
CA ARG A 130 -10.46 -2.27 20.78
C ARG A 130 -11.36 -1.38 21.66
N THR A 131 -10.85 -0.27 22.14
CA THR A 131 -11.61 0.78 22.85
C THR A 131 -12.08 1.88 21.90
N ARG A 132 -13.09 2.68 22.30
CA ARG A 132 -13.59 3.82 21.48
C ARG A 132 -12.48 4.80 21.11
N GLY A 133 -11.62 5.16 22.06
CA GLY A 133 -10.49 6.08 21.82
C GLY A 133 -9.49 5.51 20.80
N ARG A 134 -9.18 4.21 20.88
CA ARG A 134 -8.27 3.53 19.96
C ARG A 134 -8.89 3.38 18.57
N VAL A 135 -10.20 3.14 18.47
CA VAL A 135 -10.92 3.13 17.19
C VAL A 135 -10.83 4.52 16.55
N PHE A 136 -11.09 5.58 17.30
CA PHE A 136 -10.95 6.95 16.79
C PHE A 136 -9.51 7.25 16.34
N ALA A 137 -8.52 6.90 17.16
CA ALA A 137 -7.10 7.06 16.81
C ALA A 137 -6.73 6.28 15.54
N ALA A 138 -7.20 5.04 15.39
CA ALA A 138 -6.97 4.23 14.20
C ALA A 138 -7.59 4.86 12.94
N VAL A 139 -8.83 5.38 13.05
CA VAL A 139 -9.53 6.05 11.93
C VAL A 139 -8.77 7.30 11.49
N VAL A 140 -8.36 8.15 12.45
CA VAL A 140 -7.60 9.39 12.14
C VAL A 140 -6.22 9.05 11.58
N THR A 141 -5.48 8.15 12.21
CA THR A 141 -4.13 7.77 11.73
C THR A 141 -4.21 7.18 10.31
N ALA A 142 -5.12 6.26 10.07
CA ALA A 142 -5.27 5.60 8.78
C ALA A 142 -5.86 6.53 7.71
N GLY A 143 -6.94 7.25 8.06
CA GLY A 143 -7.70 8.07 7.12
C GLY A 143 -7.10 9.44 6.85
N VAL A 144 -6.24 9.95 7.74
CA VAL A 144 -5.61 11.27 7.55
C VAL A 144 -4.11 11.13 7.32
N VAL A 145 -3.37 10.64 8.32
CA VAL A 145 -1.90 10.67 8.28
C VAL A 145 -1.34 9.72 7.21
N ILE A 146 -1.70 8.44 7.29
CA ILE A 146 -1.21 7.43 6.35
C ILE A 146 -1.77 7.68 4.94
N ALA A 147 -3.02 8.11 4.85
CA ALA A 147 -3.66 8.41 3.58
C ALA A 147 -3.05 9.63 2.88
N PHE A 148 -2.74 10.70 3.61
CA PHE A 148 -2.03 11.86 3.06
C PHE A 148 -0.66 11.47 2.51
N TYR A 149 0.09 10.67 3.28
CA TYR A 149 1.36 10.09 2.82
C TYR A 149 1.17 9.27 1.53
N ASP A 150 0.10 8.46 1.44
CA ASP A 150 -0.20 7.67 0.24
C ASP A 150 -0.47 8.55 -1.00
N GLY A 151 -1.10 9.69 -0.81
CA GLY A 151 -1.29 10.67 -1.87
C GLY A 151 0.01 11.28 -2.37
N ILE A 152 0.93 11.60 -1.46
CA ILE A 152 2.23 12.20 -1.79
C ILE A 152 3.15 11.19 -2.48
N MET A 153 3.21 9.94 -2.02
CA MET A 153 4.22 8.98 -2.44
C MET A 153 3.69 7.57 -2.70
N GLY A 154 2.90 7.02 -1.78
CA GLY A 154 2.19 5.76 -1.89
C GLY A 154 2.93 4.48 -1.47
N PRO A 155 4.21 4.27 -1.75
CA PRO A 155 4.87 3.00 -1.44
C PRO A 155 4.84 2.64 0.04
N GLY A 156 4.36 1.42 0.38
CA GLY A 156 4.32 0.92 1.76
C GLY A 156 3.08 1.30 2.58
N THR A 157 2.15 2.07 2.03
CA THR A 157 0.91 2.51 2.71
C THR A 157 0.15 1.35 3.35
N GLY A 158 -0.06 0.26 2.61
CA GLY A 158 -0.76 -0.89 3.14
C GLY A 158 -0.02 -1.55 4.31
N THR A 159 1.31 -1.57 4.27
CA THR A 159 2.15 -2.04 5.37
C THR A 159 1.94 -1.19 6.62
N PHE A 160 1.93 0.14 6.49
CA PHE A 160 1.67 1.05 7.60
C PHE A 160 0.27 0.87 8.18
N LEU A 161 -0.75 0.71 7.33
CA LEU A 161 -2.11 0.42 7.76
C LEU A 161 -2.21 -0.91 8.53
N ILE A 162 -1.59 -1.97 8.04
CA ILE A 162 -1.57 -3.28 8.71
C ILE A 162 -0.94 -3.15 10.09
N ILE A 163 0.20 -2.48 10.21
CA ILE A 163 0.88 -2.28 11.49
C ILE A 163 0.06 -1.39 12.42
N ALA A 164 -0.52 -0.31 11.92
CA ALA A 164 -1.38 0.53 12.73
C ALA A 164 -2.56 -0.26 13.30
N PHE A 165 -3.21 -1.10 12.50
CA PHE A 165 -4.36 -1.87 12.95
C PHE A 165 -3.99 -3.01 13.88
N THR A 166 -2.88 -3.67 13.68
CA THR A 166 -2.40 -4.70 14.62
C THR A 166 -1.97 -4.10 15.95
N THR A 167 -1.33 -2.93 15.97
CA THR A 167 -0.84 -2.31 17.20
C THR A 167 -1.92 -1.55 17.97
N VAL A 168 -2.75 -0.78 17.22
CA VAL A 168 -3.75 0.09 17.85
C VAL A 168 -5.04 -0.67 18.20
N LEU A 169 -5.48 -1.56 17.31
CA LEU A 169 -6.75 -2.27 17.47
C LEU A 169 -6.60 -3.73 17.90
N GLY A 170 -5.38 -4.27 17.90
CA GLY A 170 -5.14 -5.68 18.19
C GLY A 170 -5.71 -6.63 17.14
N LEU A 171 -5.81 -6.21 15.87
CA LEU A 171 -6.22 -7.10 14.78
C LEU A 171 -5.09 -8.08 14.46
N ASP A 172 -5.43 -9.32 14.09
CA ASP A 172 -4.48 -10.21 13.44
C ASP A 172 -4.09 -9.69 12.06
N PHE A 173 -2.94 -10.18 11.52
CA PHE A 173 -2.42 -9.68 10.25
C PHE A 173 -3.37 -9.86 9.06
N VAL A 174 -4.18 -10.92 9.04
CA VAL A 174 -5.12 -11.17 7.94
C VAL A 174 -6.29 -10.20 7.98
N SER A 175 -6.89 -10.00 9.16
CA SER A 175 -7.98 -9.04 9.39
C SER A 175 -7.51 -7.59 9.20
N ALA A 176 -6.28 -7.29 9.63
CA ALA A 176 -5.65 -5.98 9.39
C ALA A 176 -5.43 -5.74 7.89
N SER A 177 -4.92 -6.74 7.14
CA SER A 177 -4.76 -6.65 5.69
C SER A 177 -6.09 -6.42 4.98
N ALA A 178 -7.14 -7.14 5.39
CA ALA A 178 -8.48 -6.98 4.82
C ALA A 178 -9.01 -5.54 4.99
N SER A 179 -8.89 -4.99 6.22
CA SER A 179 -9.34 -3.63 6.53
C SER A 179 -8.49 -2.58 5.80
N ALA A 180 -7.18 -2.79 5.73
CA ALA A 180 -6.26 -1.93 4.99
C ALA A 180 -6.61 -1.82 3.51
N LYS A 181 -7.05 -2.91 2.85
CA LYS A 181 -7.45 -2.88 1.43
C LYS A 181 -8.63 -1.97 1.16
N ILE A 182 -9.60 -1.91 2.06
CA ILE A 182 -10.76 -1.02 1.91
C ILE A 182 -10.29 0.44 1.95
N ILE A 183 -9.40 0.80 2.86
CA ILE A 183 -8.87 2.16 2.98
C ILE A 183 -7.99 2.50 1.77
N ASN A 184 -7.16 1.56 1.31
CA ASN A 184 -6.34 1.74 0.11
C ASN A 184 -7.16 1.96 -1.17
N ILE A 185 -8.38 1.44 -1.26
CA ILE A 185 -9.30 1.83 -2.35
C ILE A 185 -9.61 3.33 -2.25
N GLY A 186 -9.92 3.83 -1.06
CA GLY A 186 -10.18 5.26 -0.84
C GLY A 186 -8.98 6.12 -1.19
N THR A 187 -7.76 5.76 -0.72
CA THR A 187 -6.55 6.53 -1.03
C THR A 187 -6.24 6.53 -2.54
N ASN A 188 -6.36 5.38 -3.20
CA ASN A 188 -6.12 5.28 -4.63
C ASN A 188 -7.15 6.09 -5.43
N LEU A 189 -8.44 6.05 -5.04
CA LEU A 189 -9.50 6.85 -5.68
C LEU A 189 -9.24 8.35 -5.52
N GLY A 190 -8.93 8.80 -4.29
CA GLY A 190 -8.69 10.20 -4.01
C GLY A 190 -7.47 10.76 -4.77
N ALA A 191 -6.34 10.06 -4.71
CA ALA A 191 -5.14 10.45 -5.44
C ALA A 191 -5.33 10.39 -6.96
N LEU A 192 -5.97 9.31 -7.47
CA LEU A 192 -6.23 9.14 -8.90
C LEU A 192 -7.14 10.24 -9.44
N ALA A 193 -8.18 10.64 -8.70
CA ALA A 193 -9.08 11.73 -9.11
C ALA A 193 -8.31 13.04 -9.33
N VAL A 194 -7.38 13.38 -8.42
CA VAL A 194 -6.55 14.58 -8.55
C VAL A 194 -5.56 14.46 -9.71
N PHE A 195 -4.82 13.36 -9.81
CA PHE A 195 -3.86 13.17 -10.91
C PHE A 195 -4.54 13.10 -12.29
N ALA A 196 -5.74 12.52 -12.38
CA ALA A 196 -6.51 12.48 -13.61
C ALA A 196 -7.00 13.88 -14.02
N ALA A 197 -7.48 14.69 -13.05
CA ALA A 197 -7.88 16.07 -13.30
C ALA A 197 -6.69 16.94 -13.75
N GLN A 198 -5.48 16.64 -13.30
CA GLN A 198 -4.24 17.33 -13.72
C GLN A 198 -3.66 16.81 -15.04
N GLY A 199 -4.24 15.75 -15.64
CA GLY A 199 -3.77 15.19 -16.91
C GLY A 199 -2.51 14.32 -16.83
N HIS A 200 -2.10 13.89 -15.62
CA HIS A 200 -0.85 13.13 -15.40
C HIS A 200 -0.98 11.61 -15.64
N VAL A 201 -2.16 11.10 -15.98
CA VAL A 201 -2.42 9.66 -16.06
C VAL A 201 -2.22 9.11 -17.48
N HIS A 202 -1.32 8.16 -17.64
CA HIS A 202 -1.19 7.34 -18.85
C HIS A 202 -2.13 6.13 -18.79
N TRP A 203 -3.39 6.34 -19.17
CA TRP A 203 -4.47 5.35 -19.03
C TRP A 203 -4.17 4.01 -19.69
N GLY A 204 -3.66 4.02 -20.93
CA GLY A 204 -3.35 2.77 -21.65
C GLY A 204 -2.32 1.92 -20.92
N LEU A 205 -1.25 2.55 -20.43
CA LEU A 205 -0.19 1.87 -19.68
C LEU A 205 -0.73 1.39 -18.33
N GLY A 206 -1.43 2.26 -17.60
CA GLY A 206 -2.01 1.94 -16.28
C GLY A 206 -3.00 0.79 -16.34
N LEU A 207 -3.87 0.73 -17.35
CA LEU A 207 -4.84 -0.36 -17.54
C LEU A 207 -4.16 -1.65 -17.97
N GLY A 208 -3.15 -1.61 -18.84
CA GLY A 208 -2.34 -2.78 -19.19
C GLY A 208 -1.67 -3.40 -17.95
N MET A 209 -1.06 -2.57 -17.11
CA MET A 209 -0.48 -2.99 -15.84
C MET A 209 -1.55 -3.52 -14.86
N ALA A 210 -2.76 -2.95 -14.86
CA ALA A 210 -3.86 -3.34 -13.98
C ALA A 210 -4.26 -4.81 -14.18
N VAL A 211 -4.28 -5.30 -15.41
CA VAL A 211 -4.60 -6.71 -15.71
C VAL A 211 -3.63 -7.65 -14.98
N CYS A 212 -2.33 -7.40 -15.10
CA CYS A 212 -1.30 -8.22 -14.44
C CYS A 212 -1.34 -8.05 -12.91
N ASN A 213 -1.57 -6.82 -12.45
CA ASN A 213 -1.67 -6.51 -11.02
C ASN A 213 -2.86 -7.24 -10.38
N VAL A 214 -4.03 -7.27 -11.03
CA VAL A 214 -5.21 -8.03 -10.58
C VAL A 214 -4.90 -9.52 -10.47
N ALA A 215 -4.23 -10.10 -11.47
CA ALA A 215 -3.83 -11.52 -11.41
C ALA A 215 -2.92 -11.80 -10.22
N GLY A 216 -1.88 -10.98 -10.02
CA GLY A 216 -1.01 -11.05 -8.86
C GLY A 216 -1.75 -10.88 -7.54
N ALA A 217 -2.63 -9.88 -7.46
CA ALA A 217 -3.42 -9.57 -6.26
C ALA A 217 -4.36 -10.72 -5.86
N GLN A 218 -5.02 -11.35 -6.81
CA GLN A 218 -5.87 -12.52 -6.55
C GLN A 218 -5.07 -13.70 -6.01
N PHE A 219 -3.89 -13.94 -6.58
CA PHE A 219 -3.00 -15.00 -6.11
C PHE A 219 -2.46 -14.69 -4.70
N GLY A 220 -2.01 -13.45 -4.46
CA GLY A 220 -1.50 -12.99 -3.17
C GLY A 220 -2.54 -13.07 -2.06
N ALA A 221 -3.76 -12.57 -2.32
CA ALA A 221 -4.86 -12.63 -1.36
C ALA A 221 -5.23 -14.07 -0.98
N ARG A 222 -5.33 -14.97 -1.96
CA ARG A 222 -5.59 -16.40 -1.71
C ARG A 222 -4.49 -17.04 -0.87
N MET A 223 -3.22 -16.70 -1.15
CA MET A 223 -2.10 -17.21 -0.34
C MET A 223 -2.15 -16.69 1.09
N ALA A 224 -2.39 -15.40 1.31
CA ALA A 224 -2.50 -14.81 2.63
C ALA A 224 -3.64 -15.45 3.43
N LEU A 225 -4.81 -15.62 2.81
CA LEU A 225 -5.97 -16.25 3.43
C LEU A 225 -5.73 -17.73 3.81
N ARG A 226 -5.02 -18.47 2.96
CA ARG A 226 -4.72 -19.90 3.20
C ARG A 226 -3.61 -20.12 4.21
N ARG A 227 -2.56 -19.28 4.19
CA ARG A 227 -1.35 -19.45 5.03
C ARG A 227 -1.42 -18.67 6.33
N GLY A 228 -2.35 -17.73 6.46
CA GLY A 228 -2.65 -17.00 7.68
C GLY A 228 -1.61 -15.97 8.10
N ALA A 229 -1.72 -15.51 9.35
CA ALA A 229 -0.97 -14.38 9.89
C ALA A 229 0.56 -14.56 9.89
N ALA A 230 1.05 -15.77 10.14
CA ALA A 230 2.49 -16.05 10.15
C ALA A 230 3.12 -15.82 8.77
N PHE A 231 2.45 -16.26 7.70
CA PHE A 231 2.90 -16.03 6.34
C PHE A 231 2.91 -14.54 5.98
N VAL A 232 1.81 -13.83 6.27
CA VAL A 232 1.71 -12.38 6.04
C VAL A 232 2.85 -11.64 6.74
N ARG A 233 3.16 -12.01 7.99
CA ARG A 233 4.27 -11.44 8.74
C ARG A 233 5.63 -11.67 8.08
N ILE A 234 5.93 -12.90 7.64
CA ILE A 234 7.20 -13.22 6.97
C ILE A 234 7.34 -12.39 5.70
N VAL A 235 6.30 -12.33 4.86
CA VAL A 235 6.32 -11.53 3.63
C VAL A 235 6.49 -10.04 3.96
N LEU A 236 5.83 -9.53 5.01
CA LEU A 236 5.98 -8.16 5.47
C LEU A 236 7.44 -7.84 5.83
N LEU A 237 8.09 -8.69 6.62
CA LEU A 237 9.50 -8.51 6.99
C LEU A 237 10.41 -8.55 5.75
N CYS A 238 10.21 -9.52 4.86
CA CYS A 238 10.99 -9.61 3.62
C CYS A 238 10.86 -8.35 2.75
N VAL A 239 9.63 -7.84 2.59
CA VAL A 239 9.36 -6.63 1.82
C VAL A 239 10.01 -5.41 2.46
N VAL A 240 9.85 -5.24 3.78
CA VAL A 240 10.44 -4.10 4.50
C VAL A 240 11.98 -4.14 4.44
N VAL A 241 12.61 -5.30 4.63
CA VAL A 241 14.07 -5.46 4.52
C VAL A 241 14.54 -5.15 3.09
N ALA A 242 13.88 -5.70 2.08
CA ALA A 242 14.22 -5.43 0.68
C ALA A 242 14.11 -3.93 0.34
N MET A 243 13.10 -3.24 0.90
CA MET A 243 12.94 -1.79 0.76
C MET A 243 14.10 -1.01 1.38
N VAL A 244 14.45 -1.35 2.62
CA VAL A 244 15.55 -0.70 3.34
C VAL A 244 16.86 -0.85 2.58
N ILE A 245 17.17 -2.07 2.11
CA ILE A 245 18.39 -2.34 1.32
C ILE A 245 18.37 -1.48 0.05
N ARG A 246 17.25 -1.47 -0.67
CA ARG A 246 17.14 -0.72 -1.92
C ARG A 246 17.28 0.79 -1.72
N LEU A 247 16.57 1.36 -0.74
CA LEU A 247 16.65 2.79 -0.45
C LEU A 247 18.02 3.17 0.07
N GLY A 248 18.65 2.32 0.89
CA GLY A 248 20.03 2.50 1.33
C GLY A 248 21.00 2.52 0.15
N TRP A 249 20.85 1.61 -0.81
CA TRP A 249 21.68 1.60 -2.03
C TRP A 249 21.51 2.86 -2.86
N GLN A 250 20.27 3.37 -3.00
CA GLN A 250 20.00 4.60 -3.75
C GLN A 250 20.52 5.87 -3.05
N GLN A 251 20.71 5.83 -1.72
CA GLN A 251 21.15 6.99 -0.96
C GLN A 251 22.69 7.05 -0.81
N PHE A 252 23.36 5.91 -0.75
CA PHE A 252 24.78 5.80 -0.39
C PHE A 252 25.66 5.10 -1.44
N GLY A 253 25.08 4.53 -2.50
CA GLY A 253 25.76 3.92 -3.64
C GLY A 253 25.58 4.75 -4.90
#